data_fca4483ac84bdd3266aad2531f9381cb
#
_entry.id   fca4483ac84bdd3266aad2531f9381cb
#
_cell.length_a   1.000
_cell.length_b   1.000
_cell.length_c   1.000
_cell.angle_alpha   90.00
_cell.angle_beta   90.00
_cell.angle_gamma   90.00
#
_symmetry.space_group_name_H-M   'P 1'
#
loop_
_entity.id
_entity.type
_entity.pdbx_description
1 polymer ?
#
loop_
_entity_poly.entity_id
_entity_poly.type
_entity_poly.pdbx_seq_one_letter_code
_entity_poly.pdbx_strand_id
1 'polypeptide(L)'
;QTVMDILMQRRGKIESALTAAENEKENVEMQLSEVRKELKEWEDMKDPQPERPEAVIRNRNRLDELDIPYHEFYKVIEFGDELDEEACDRLEEVLLKMGILDAVVVDERYREQVLQYEEGCEDRYLFSGTVSSGRSLLDVLELNDDVNDLFSNQRLTGILGGIAYDCD
;
A
#
# COMPACT_ATOMS: atom_id res chain seq x y z
N GLN A 1 -29.01 -61.99 6.70
CA GLN A 1 -28.96 -60.64 7.31
C GLN A 1 -30.37 -60.17 7.58
N THR A 2 -30.69 -59.84 8.80
CA THR A 2 -31.99 -59.31 9.16
C THR A 2 -32.11 -57.81 8.81
N VAL A 3 -33.30 -57.33 8.56
CA VAL A 3 -33.55 -55.89 8.28
C VAL A 3 -32.97 -55.03 9.40
N MET A 4 -33.02 -55.51 10.64
CA MET A 4 -32.47 -54.84 11.81
C MET A 4 -30.94 -54.66 11.72
N ASP A 5 -30.22 -55.68 11.24
CA ASP A 5 -28.75 -55.60 11.07
C ASP A 5 -28.34 -54.54 10.06
N ILE A 6 -29.10 -54.44 8.97
CA ILE A 6 -28.88 -53.39 7.92
C ILE A 6 -29.14 -51.98 8.46
N LEU A 7 -30.19 -51.81 9.24
CA LEU A 7 -30.54 -50.52 9.85
C LEU A 7 -29.48 -50.08 10.87
N MET A 8 -28.99 -51.00 11.74
CA MET A 8 -27.97 -50.71 12.69
C MET A 8 -26.63 -50.36 12.00
N GLN A 9 -26.27 -51.07 10.93
CA GLN A 9 -25.05 -50.79 10.15
C GLN A 9 -25.15 -49.42 9.45
N ARG A 10 -26.31 -49.06 8.88
CA ARG A 10 -26.52 -47.74 8.27
C ARG A 10 -26.43 -46.64 9.31
N ARG A 11 -27.09 -46.81 10.46
CA ARG A 11 -27.05 -45.88 11.57
C ARG A 11 -25.61 -45.61 12.03
N GLY A 12 -24.81 -46.67 12.26
CA GLY A 12 -23.41 -46.52 12.65
C GLY A 12 -22.55 -45.78 11.61
N LYS A 13 -22.83 -46.02 10.31
CA LYS A 13 -22.15 -45.27 9.26
C LYS A 13 -22.50 -43.77 9.25
N ILE A 14 -23.78 -43.47 9.49
CA ILE A 14 -24.25 -42.06 9.54
C ILE A 14 -23.68 -41.38 10.78
N GLU A 15 -23.71 -42.03 11.94
CA GLU A 15 -23.13 -41.48 13.18
C GLU A 15 -21.62 -41.22 13.03
N SER A 16 -20.87 -42.14 12.44
CA SER A 16 -19.43 -41.95 12.20
C SER A 16 -19.15 -40.81 11.18
N ALA A 17 -19.97 -40.74 10.12
CA ALA A 17 -19.83 -39.64 9.15
C ALA A 17 -20.19 -38.29 9.75
N LEU A 18 -21.21 -38.24 10.61
CA LEU A 18 -21.59 -37.02 11.33
C LEU A 18 -20.44 -36.53 12.24
N THR A 19 -19.90 -37.45 13.07
CA THR A 19 -18.78 -37.10 13.96
C THR A 19 -17.55 -36.66 13.17
N ALA A 20 -17.25 -37.31 12.03
CA ALA A 20 -16.14 -36.88 11.17
C ALA A 20 -16.37 -35.48 10.60
N ALA A 21 -17.59 -35.18 10.14
CA ALA A 21 -17.94 -33.85 9.62
C ALA A 21 -17.94 -32.77 10.71
N GLU A 22 -18.37 -33.10 11.93
CA GLU A 22 -18.31 -32.19 13.07
C GLU A 22 -16.85 -31.86 13.45
N ASN A 23 -15.98 -32.86 13.50
CA ASN A 23 -14.54 -32.66 13.76
C ASN A 23 -13.88 -31.83 12.67
N GLU A 24 -14.21 -32.06 11.41
CA GLU A 24 -13.70 -31.28 10.29
C GLU A 24 -14.17 -29.83 10.36
N LYS A 25 -15.44 -29.61 10.68
CA LYS A 25 -16.01 -28.28 10.90
C LYS A 25 -15.26 -27.54 12.01
N GLU A 26 -15.07 -28.16 13.18
CA GLU A 26 -14.35 -27.54 14.28
C GLU A 26 -12.90 -27.18 13.90
N ASN A 27 -12.23 -28.05 13.13
CA ASN A 27 -10.87 -27.79 12.66
C ASN A 27 -10.83 -26.58 11.70
N VAL A 28 -11.76 -26.49 10.76
CA VAL A 28 -11.86 -25.36 9.83
C VAL A 28 -12.23 -24.07 10.57
N GLU A 29 -13.12 -24.13 11.56
CA GLU A 29 -13.48 -22.96 12.38
C GLU A 29 -12.26 -22.47 13.20
N MET A 30 -11.43 -23.37 13.70
CA MET A 30 -10.20 -23.03 14.41
C MET A 30 -9.19 -22.35 13.47
N GLN A 31 -8.95 -22.92 12.29
CA GLN A 31 -8.07 -22.34 11.27
C GLN A 31 -8.56 -20.96 10.81
N LEU A 32 -9.86 -20.80 10.60
CA LEU A 32 -10.45 -19.52 10.24
C LEU A 32 -10.25 -18.46 11.32
N SER A 33 -10.38 -18.87 12.59
CA SER A 33 -10.13 -17.96 13.72
C SER A 33 -8.67 -17.51 13.78
N GLU A 34 -7.74 -18.43 13.51
CA GLU A 34 -6.30 -18.15 13.52
C GLU A 34 -5.91 -17.19 12.39
N VAL A 35 -6.38 -17.47 11.17
CA VAL A 35 -6.15 -16.57 10.01
C VAL A 35 -6.76 -15.20 10.22
N ARG A 36 -7.96 -15.12 10.81
CA ARG A 36 -8.58 -13.82 11.14
C ARG A 36 -7.79 -13.03 12.18
N LYS A 37 -7.17 -13.73 13.14
CA LYS A 37 -6.31 -13.09 14.14
C LYS A 37 -5.03 -12.56 13.49
N GLU A 38 -4.39 -13.35 12.62
CA GLU A 38 -3.22 -12.93 11.85
C GLU A 38 -3.55 -11.73 10.96
N LEU A 39 -4.66 -11.77 10.23
CA LEU A 39 -5.10 -10.66 9.40
C LEU A 39 -5.26 -9.38 10.22
N LYS A 40 -5.90 -9.49 11.38
CA LYS A 40 -6.06 -8.34 12.27
C LYS A 40 -4.72 -7.82 12.80
N GLU A 41 -3.78 -8.72 13.14
CA GLU A 41 -2.43 -8.33 13.55
C GLU A 41 -1.69 -7.58 12.43
N TRP A 42 -1.87 -8.01 11.16
CA TRP A 42 -1.33 -7.31 9.98
C TRP A 42 -2.01 -5.94 9.76
N GLU A 43 -3.33 -5.86 9.87
CA GLU A 43 -4.08 -4.59 9.76
C GLU A 43 -3.72 -3.60 10.87
N ASP A 44 -3.46 -4.09 12.09
CA ASP A 44 -3.07 -3.27 13.24
C ASP A 44 -1.55 -2.90 13.22
N MET A 45 -0.73 -3.59 12.41
CA MET A 45 0.66 -3.21 12.18
C MET A 45 0.70 -1.92 11.37
N LYS A 46 1.13 -0.85 12.03
CA LYS A 46 1.44 0.40 11.30
C LYS A 46 2.59 0.10 10.35
N ASP A 47 2.44 0.52 9.09
CA ASP A 47 3.53 0.49 8.14
C ASP A 47 4.79 1.07 8.77
N PRO A 48 5.93 0.37 8.69
CA PRO A 48 7.17 0.87 9.23
C PRO A 48 7.48 2.22 8.55
N GLN A 49 7.36 3.29 9.32
CA GLN A 49 7.70 4.60 8.79
C GLN A 49 9.23 4.67 8.59
N PRO A 50 9.70 5.20 7.47
CA PRO A 50 11.12 5.38 7.24
C PRO A 50 11.71 6.28 8.33
N GLU A 51 12.93 5.98 8.77
CA GLU A 51 13.68 6.85 9.67
C GLU A 51 13.94 8.18 8.97
N ARG A 52 13.48 9.28 9.56
CA ARG A 52 13.59 10.62 9.00
C ARG A 52 14.50 11.50 9.86
N PRO A 53 15.33 12.36 9.25
CA PRO A 53 16.04 13.40 9.97
C PRO A 53 15.09 14.31 10.74
N GLU A 54 15.55 14.87 11.86
CA GLU A 54 14.72 15.78 12.68
C GLU A 54 14.20 16.99 11.90
N ALA A 55 14.95 17.48 10.92
CA ALA A 55 14.54 18.61 10.07
C ALA A 55 13.30 18.26 9.25
N VAL A 56 13.25 17.05 8.67
CA VAL A 56 12.10 16.54 7.92
C VAL A 56 10.88 16.39 8.83
N ILE A 57 11.07 15.82 10.02
CA ILE A 57 9.99 15.67 10.99
C ILE A 57 9.42 17.04 11.38
N ARG A 58 10.28 18.03 11.68
CA ARG A 58 9.84 19.39 11.99
C ARG A 58 9.08 20.04 10.84
N ASN A 59 9.53 19.80 9.60
CA ASN A 59 8.84 20.32 8.43
C ASN A 59 7.43 19.75 8.28
N ARG A 60 7.26 18.44 8.43
CA ARG A 60 5.95 17.77 8.31
C ARG A 60 5.00 18.17 9.43
N ASN A 61 5.48 18.29 10.67
CA ASN A 61 4.69 18.84 11.77
C ASN A 61 4.22 20.27 11.47
N ARG A 62 5.04 21.08 10.80
CA ARG A 62 4.64 22.43 10.39
C ARG A 62 3.59 22.43 9.28
N LEU A 63 3.64 21.48 8.33
CA LEU A 63 2.58 21.34 7.33
C LEU A 63 1.25 21.00 8.00
N ASP A 64 1.28 20.13 8.99
CA ASP A 64 0.11 19.79 9.82
C ASP A 64 -0.42 21.00 10.59
N GLU A 65 0.46 21.78 11.22
CA GLU A 65 0.07 23.04 11.93
C GLU A 65 -0.55 24.11 11.02
N LEU A 66 -0.16 24.09 9.74
CA LEU A 66 -0.67 25.03 8.72
C LEU A 66 -1.90 24.49 7.98
N ASP A 67 -2.42 23.33 8.36
CA ASP A 67 -3.51 22.63 7.68
C ASP A 67 -3.24 22.45 6.17
N ILE A 68 -1.98 22.22 5.80
CA ILE A 68 -1.59 21.92 4.41
C ILE A 68 -1.68 20.41 4.21
N PRO A 69 -2.64 19.92 3.41
CA PRO A 69 -2.77 18.49 3.15
C PRO A 69 -1.61 18.00 2.28
N TYR A 70 -1.02 16.88 2.68
CA TYR A 70 0.06 16.23 1.95
C TYR A 70 -0.01 14.71 2.09
N HIS A 71 0.67 14.01 1.20
CA HIS A 71 0.97 12.59 1.31
C HIS A 71 2.45 12.33 1.01
N GLU A 72 3.00 11.29 1.61
CA GLU A 72 4.28 10.76 1.19
C GLU A 72 4.11 10.03 -0.15
N PHE A 73 5.08 10.19 -1.07
CA PHE A 73 4.99 9.67 -2.42
C PHE A 73 4.75 8.15 -2.46
N TYR A 74 5.43 7.39 -1.60
CA TYR A 74 5.27 5.93 -1.53
C TYR A 74 3.87 5.46 -1.14
N LYS A 75 3.06 6.32 -0.50
CA LYS A 75 1.66 6.00 -0.15
C LYS A 75 0.68 6.22 -1.29
N VAL A 76 1.05 7.04 -2.27
CA VAL A 76 0.17 7.39 -3.38
C VAL A 76 0.40 6.58 -4.64
N ILE A 77 1.39 5.69 -4.62
CA ILE A 77 1.79 4.86 -5.76
C ILE A 77 1.75 3.38 -5.41
N GLU A 78 1.53 2.57 -6.44
CA GLU A 78 1.69 1.11 -6.44
C GLU A 78 2.49 0.70 -7.67
N PHE A 79 3.16 -0.44 -7.61
CA PHE A 79 3.84 -0.98 -8.78
C PHE A 79 2.83 -1.58 -9.75
N GLY A 80 2.98 -1.29 -11.04
CA GLY A 80 2.13 -1.85 -12.07
C GLY A 80 2.32 -3.38 -12.20
N ASP A 81 1.23 -4.07 -12.53
CA ASP A 81 1.20 -5.55 -12.67
C ASP A 81 2.18 -6.10 -13.73
N GLU A 82 2.71 -5.24 -14.60
CA GLU A 82 3.66 -5.63 -15.65
C GLU A 82 5.11 -5.79 -15.17
N LEU A 83 5.42 -5.32 -13.95
CA LEU A 83 6.76 -5.42 -13.39
C LEU A 83 6.94 -6.75 -12.65
N ASP A 84 8.08 -7.40 -12.87
CA ASP A 84 8.50 -8.52 -12.05
C ASP A 84 9.10 -8.01 -10.70
N GLU A 85 9.22 -8.93 -9.74
CA GLU A 85 9.70 -8.62 -8.38
C GLU A 85 11.10 -7.96 -8.40
N GLU A 86 12.00 -8.43 -9.29
CA GLU A 86 13.35 -7.87 -9.41
C GLU A 86 13.34 -6.46 -10.00
N ALA A 87 12.42 -6.14 -10.90
CA ALA A 87 12.26 -4.80 -11.46
C ALA A 87 11.63 -3.85 -10.42
N CYS A 88 10.66 -4.32 -9.62
CA CYS A 88 10.11 -3.57 -8.50
C CYS A 88 11.19 -3.18 -7.50
N ASP A 89 12.00 -4.15 -7.04
CA ASP A 89 13.10 -3.91 -6.09
C ASP A 89 14.10 -2.89 -6.62
N ARG A 90 14.49 -2.99 -7.89
CA ARG A 90 15.41 -2.03 -8.53
C ARG A 90 14.82 -0.63 -8.63
N LEU A 91 13.55 -0.53 -9.00
CA LEU A 91 12.88 0.75 -9.11
C LEU A 91 12.73 1.42 -7.74
N GLU A 92 12.35 0.65 -6.72
CA GLU A 92 12.27 1.13 -5.34
C GLU A 92 13.62 1.65 -4.85
N GLU A 93 14.70 0.87 -5.07
CA GLU A 93 16.07 1.27 -4.69
C GLU A 93 16.50 2.58 -5.37
N VAL A 94 16.14 2.76 -6.65
CA VAL A 94 16.44 3.99 -7.39
C VAL A 94 15.65 5.17 -6.83
N LEU A 95 14.35 5.02 -6.62
CA LEU A 95 13.49 6.06 -6.05
C LEU A 95 13.95 6.45 -4.64
N LEU A 96 14.38 5.48 -3.84
CA LEU A 96 14.94 5.69 -2.51
C LEU A 96 16.27 6.49 -2.60
N LYS A 97 17.19 6.08 -3.47
CA LYS A 97 18.47 6.78 -3.68
C LYS A 97 18.29 8.20 -4.20
N MET A 98 17.30 8.42 -5.04
CA MET A 98 16.93 9.75 -5.51
C MET A 98 16.27 10.61 -4.41
N GLY A 99 15.86 10.00 -3.30
CA GLY A 99 15.11 10.63 -2.22
C GLY A 99 13.69 11.07 -2.64
N ILE A 100 13.14 10.42 -3.67
CA ILE A 100 11.79 10.71 -4.18
C ILE A 100 10.76 9.86 -3.45
N LEU A 101 11.12 8.65 -3.02
CA LEU A 101 10.20 7.71 -2.42
C LEU A 101 9.48 8.28 -1.18
N ASP A 102 10.20 8.95 -0.30
CA ASP A 102 9.64 9.63 0.88
C ASP A 102 9.36 11.14 0.64
N ALA A 103 9.38 11.61 -0.61
CA ALA A 103 9.07 12.98 -0.93
C ALA A 103 7.60 13.33 -0.63
N VAL A 104 7.37 14.59 -0.30
CA VAL A 104 6.04 15.11 0.07
C VAL A 104 5.30 15.56 -1.19
N VAL A 105 4.19 14.92 -1.47
CA VAL A 105 3.25 15.33 -2.53
C VAL A 105 2.33 16.39 -1.97
N VAL A 106 2.37 17.59 -2.54
CA VAL A 106 1.58 18.76 -2.12
C VAL A 106 0.88 19.37 -3.32
N ASP A 107 -0.32 19.91 -3.10
CA ASP A 107 -1.06 20.64 -4.13
C ASP A 107 -0.30 21.90 -4.57
N GLU A 108 -0.23 22.12 -5.89
CA GLU A 108 0.45 23.26 -6.52
C GLU A 108 0.05 24.63 -5.91
N ARG A 109 -1.19 24.76 -5.43
CA ARG A 109 -1.67 25.99 -4.78
C ARG A 109 -0.90 26.36 -3.52
N TYR A 110 -0.26 25.40 -2.87
CA TYR A 110 0.55 25.63 -1.65
C TYR A 110 2.05 25.78 -1.95
N ARG A 111 2.46 25.68 -3.22
CA ARG A 111 3.86 25.71 -3.63
C ARG A 111 4.65 26.88 -3.05
N GLU A 112 4.14 28.08 -3.23
CA GLU A 112 4.82 29.28 -2.73
C GLU A 112 4.92 29.26 -1.20
N GLN A 113 3.88 28.79 -0.53
CA GLN A 113 3.83 28.72 0.93
C GLN A 113 4.82 27.70 1.50
N VAL A 114 4.91 26.50 0.92
CA VAL A 114 5.85 25.48 1.41
C VAL A 114 7.29 25.82 1.09
N LEU A 115 7.57 26.42 -0.08
CA LEU A 115 8.93 26.81 -0.50
C LEU A 115 9.48 28.01 0.28
N GLN A 116 8.64 28.84 0.90
CA GLN A 116 9.12 29.92 1.79
C GLN A 116 9.94 29.40 2.98
N TYR A 117 9.72 28.13 3.34
CA TYR A 117 10.35 27.51 4.50
C TYR A 117 11.50 26.57 4.14
N GLU A 118 12.01 26.63 2.90
CA GLU A 118 13.05 25.72 2.40
C GLU A 118 14.43 25.98 3.04
N GLU A 119 14.64 27.15 3.67
CA GLU A 119 15.86 27.43 4.39
C GLU A 119 16.06 26.49 5.59
N GLY A 120 16.89 25.47 5.39
CA GLY A 120 17.24 24.48 6.40
C GLY A 120 16.34 23.24 6.42
N CYS A 121 15.45 23.08 5.45
CA CYS A 121 14.63 21.88 5.30
C CYS A 121 15.28 20.88 4.35
N GLU A 122 15.50 19.66 4.82
CA GLU A 122 16.02 18.54 4.01
C GLU A 122 14.91 17.73 3.33
N ASP A 123 13.65 18.16 3.49
CA ASP A 123 12.51 17.49 2.88
C ASP A 123 12.39 17.83 1.38
N ARG A 124 11.79 16.95 0.63
CA ARG A 124 11.57 17.12 -0.81
C ARG A 124 10.10 17.21 -1.12
N TYR A 125 9.77 18.12 -2.05
CA TYR A 125 8.40 18.33 -2.49
C TYR A 125 8.22 17.90 -3.95
N LEU A 126 7.11 17.24 -4.22
CA LEU A 126 6.66 16.90 -5.56
C LEU A 126 5.39 17.71 -5.87
N PHE A 127 5.45 18.42 -6.97
CA PHE A 127 4.33 19.19 -7.50
C PHE A 127 3.94 18.67 -8.87
N SER A 128 2.69 18.89 -9.27
CA SER A 128 2.23 18.56 -10.61
C SER A 128 3.08 19.32 -11.65
N GLY A 129 3.75 18.57 -12.50
CA GLY A 129 4.64 19.10 -13.52
C GLY A 129 4.08 18.99 -14.93
N THR A 130 4.92 19.36 -15.92
CA THR A 130 4.63 19.11 -17.32
C THR A 130 4.97 17.66 -17.65
N VAL A 131 4.04 16.93 -18.26
CA VAL A 131 4.26 15.55 -18.68
C VAL A 131 5.44 15.48 -19.66
N SER A 132 6.36 14.57 -19.41
CA SER A 132 7.50 14.30 -20.29
C SER A 132 7.01 13.74 -21.65
N SER A 133 7.72 14.05 -22.72
CA SER A 133 7.44 13.48 -24.06
C SER A 133 8.01 12.08 -24.26
N GLY A 134 8.66 11.50 -23.26
CA GLY A 134 9.26 10.15 -23.27
C GLY A 134 8.58 9.19 -22.30
N ARG A 135 9.23 8.08 -22.03
CA ARG A 135 8.80 7.16 -20.96
C ARG A 135 8.86 7.88 -19.60
N SER A 136 7.86 7.62 -18.79
CA SER A 136 7.73 8.25 -17.47
C SER A 136 7.36 7.20 -16.42
N LEU A 137 7.35 7.58 -15.16
CA LEU A 137 6.92 6.69 -14.09
C LEU A 137 5.47 6.23 -14.24
N LEU A 138 4.64 6.91 -15.06
CA LEU A 138 3.29 6.45 -15.41
C LEU A 138 3.26 5.11 -16.16
N ASP A 139 4.35 4.74 -16.81
CA ASP A 139 4.45 3.50 -17.57
C ASP A 139 4.71 2.28 -16.68
N VAL A 140 5.07 2.49 -15.42
CA VAL A 140 5.51 1.44 -14.48
C VAL A 140 4.89 1.53 -13.09
N LEU A 141 4.28 2.67 -12.74
CA LEU A 141 3.61 2.89 -11.46
C LEU A 141 2.14 3.23 -11.69
N GLU A 142 1.30 2.69 -10.84
CA GLU A 142 -0.12 2.99 -10.77
C GLU A 142 -0.41 3.86 -9.55
N LEU A 143 -1.56 4.52 -9.58
CA LEU A 143 -2.01 5.32 -8.45
C LEU A 143 -2.77 4.43 -7.47
N ASN A 144 -2.45 4.56 -6.19
CA ASN A 144 -3.19 3.90 -5.14
C ASN A 144 -4.59 4.53 -5.02
N ASP A 145 -5.63 3.73 -5.25
CA ASP A 145 -7.02 4.17 -5.24
C ASP A 145 -7.51 4.61 -3.85
N ASP A 146 -6.89 4.12 -2.77
CA ASP A 146 -7.27 4.45 -1.40
C ASP A 146 -6.92 5.90 -0.99
N VAL A 147 -6.04 6.57 -1.74
CA VAL A 147 -5.54 7.93 -1.43
C VAL A 147 -6.26 9.04 -2.21
N ASN A 148 -7.28 8.71 -2.98
CA ASN A 148 -7.99 9.61 -3.89
C ASN A 148 -8.74 10.78 -3.22
N ASP A 149 -8.87 10.83 -1.90
CA ASP A 149 -9.68 11.84 -1.21
C ASP A 149 -9.05 13.24 -1.16
N LEU A 150 -7.72 13.37 -1.24
CA LEU A 150 -7.02 14.66 -1.12
C LEU A 150 -6.50 15.24 -2.44
N PHE A 151 -6.18 14.39 -3.41
CA PHE A 151 -5.64 14.81 -4.70
C PHE A 151 -6.43 14.22 -5.85
N SER A 152 -6.73 15.03 -6.87
CA SER A 152 -7.32 14.48 -8.08
C SER A 152 -6.31 13.59 -8.82
N ASN A 153 -6.78 12.46 -9.35
CA ASN A 153 -5.95 11.53 -10.16
C ASN A 153 -5.16 12.27 -11.26
N GLN A 154 -5.74 13.32 -11.83
CA GLN A 154 -5.08 14.13 -12.86
C GLN A 154 -3.79 14.82 -12.35
N ARG A 155 -3.73 15.20 -11.08
CA ARG A 155 -2.54 15.85 -10.49
C ARG A 155 -1.44 14.85 -10.21
N LEU A 156 -1.80 13.69 -9.62
CA LEU A 156 -0.86 12.60 -9.38
C LEU A 156 -0.31 12.07 -10.71
N THR A 157 -1.15 11.90 -11.72
CA THR A 157 -0.74 11.57 -13.09
C THR A 157 0.26 12.62 -13.64
N GLY A 158 0.04 13.91 -13.37
CA GLY A 158 0.97 14.97 -13.74
C GLY A 158 2.32 14.88 -13.04
N ILE A 159 2.38 14.40 -11.80
CA ILE A 159 3.63 14.16 -11.07
C ILE A 159 4.39 12.99 -11.68
N LEU A 160 3.73 11.83 -11.84
CA LEU A 160 4.35 10.62 -12.42
C LEU A 160 4.80 10.86 -13.85
N GLY A 161 3.98 11.52 -14.67
CA GLY A 161 4.32 11.87 -16.05
C GLY A 161 5.45 12.90 -16.18
N GLY A 162 5.74 13.66 -15.13
CA GLY A 162 6.86 14.62 -15.07
C GLY A 162 8.20 13.99 -14.73
N ILE A 163 8.24 12.76 -14.23
CA ILE A 163 9.46 12.05 -13.87
C ILE A 163 9.81 11.07 -15.00
N ALA A 164 10.90 11.34 -15.72
CA ALA A 164 11.35 10.48 -16.79
C ALA A 164 11.84 9.13 -16.26
N TYR A 165 11.44 8.05 -16.96
CA TYR A 165 11.89 6.69 -16.69
C TYR A 165 12.58 6.14 -17.93
N ASP A 166 13.83 5.74 -17.77
CA ASP A 166 14.63 5.12 -18.86
C ASP A 166 15.23 3.81 -18.35
N CYS A 167 15.08 2.77 -19.18
CA CYS A 167 15.49 1.40 -18.85
C CYS A 167 16.75 0.96 -19.59
N ASP A 168 17.62 1.88 -20.02
CA ASP A 168 18.89 1.53 -20.67
C ASP A 168 19.94 0.96 -19.72
#